data_0f87ef53701fc34ada92c819a4fa42be
#
_entry.id   0f87ef53701fc34ada92c819a4fa42be
#
_cell.length_a   1.000
_cell.length_b   1.000
_cell.length_c   1.000
_cell.angle_alpha   90.00
_cell.angle_beta   90.00
_cell.angle_gamma   90.00
#
_symmetry.space_group_name_H-M   'P 1'
#
loop_
_entity.id
_entity.type
_entity.pdbx_description
1 polymer ?
#
loop_
_entity_poly.entity_id
_entity_poly.type
_entity_poly.pdbx_seq_one_letter_code
_entity_poly.pdbx_strand_id
1 'polypeptide(L)'
;HGTVGVMAGAESRIGSESKHEFNEPTAPETANNNKMGNTIMFTAIDRGEPVTFIKPVWANTYSEEDLKYRPHVDRVCAQADGGGLVSVDAAKNQLPEFSNVDAGYWWIELGGDWDDIIKQSEDIRWELYRTVYGVWDHIKNGGDHGAENYELVWVGNLGGMRESRRLMGD
;
A
#
# COMPACT_ATOMS: atom_id res chain seq x y z
N HIS A 1 14.49 -3.17 5.17
CA HIS A 1 14.80 -1.88 5.82
C HIS A 1 16.06 -1.91 6.72
N GLY A 2 16.81 -3.01 6.76
CA GLY A 2 18.15 -3.10 7.37
C GLY A 2 18.22 -2.90 8.90
N THR A 3 17.12 -3.02 9.63
CA THR A 3 17.10 -2.70 11.08
C THR A 3 18.08 -3.54 11.88
N VAL A 4 18.14 -4.85 11.65
CA VAL A 4 19.04 -5.74 12.41
C VAL A 4 20.50 -5.39 12.17
N GLY A 5 20.90 -5.11 10.92
CA GLY A 5 22.26 -4.71 10.59
C GLY A 5 22.67 -3.40 11.27
N VAL A 6 21.77 -2.39 11.24
CA VAL A 6 22.02 -1.11 11.91
C VAL A 6 22.13 -1.27 13.42
N MET A 7 21.27 -2.07 14.04
CA MET A 7 21.37 -2.38 15.48
C MET A 7 22.65 -3.14 15.84
N ALA A 8 23.19 -3.91 14.89
CA ALA A 8 24.49 -4.58 15.04
C ALA A 8 25.69 -3.66 14.74
N GLY A 9 25.48 -2.39 14.40
CA GLY A 9 26.52 -1.42 14.15
C GLY A 9 26.96 -1.29 12.69
N ALA A 10 26.26 -1.90 11.75
CA ALA A 10 26.57 -1.74 10.33
C ALA A 10 26.28 -0.31 9.85
N GLU A 11 27.17 0.22 9.01
CA GLU A 11 26.91 1.47 8.30
C GLU A 11 25.71 1.32 7.37
N SER A 12 24.87 2.33 7.28
CA SER A 12 23.72 2.33 6.39
C SER A 12 23.52 3.67 5.72
N ARG A 13 22.94 3.64 4.53
CA ARG A 13 22.53 4.83 3.76
C ARG A 13 21.08 4.71 3.31
N ILE A 14 20.42 5.85 3.13
CA ILE A 14 19.09 5.97 2.56
C ILE A 14 19.22 6.48 1.12
N GLY A 15 18.29 6.07 0.27
CA GLY A 15 18.26 6.50 -1.13
C GLY A 15 19.19 5.69 -2.03
N SER A 16 19.40 6.18 -3.23
CA SER A 16 20.27 5.55 -4.24
C SER A 16 21.59 6.27 -4.35
N GLU A 17 22.69 5.51 -4.47
CA GLU A 17 23.99 6.03 -4.86
C GLU A 17 24.01 6.48 -6.32
N SER A 18 25.02 7.26 -6.69
CA SER A 18 25.31 7.51 -8.08
C SER A 18 26.03 6.32 -8.73
N LYS A 19 25.86 6.16 -10.04
CA LYS A 19 26.59 5.13 -10.81
C LYS A 19 28.11 5.25 -10.72
N HIS A 20 28.61 6.44 -10.38
CA HIS A 20 30.04 6.71 -10.31
C HIS A 20 30.67 6.24 -9.00
N GLU A 21 29.85 6.03 -7.94
CA GLU A 21 30.38 5.66 -6.62
C GLU A 21 30.93 4.22 -6.62
N PHE A 22 30.19 3.29 -7.23
CA PHE A 22 30.54 1.87 -7.29
C PHE A 22 30.64 1.33 -8.72
N ASN A 23 30.63 2.21 -9.72
CA ASN A 23 30.67 1.87 -11.13
C ASN A 23 29.50 0.95 -11.56
N GLU A 24 28.30 1.23 -11.06
CA GLU A 24 27.08 0.49 -11.36
C GLU A 24 26.28 1.14 -12.48
N PRO A 25 26.23 0.51 -13.69
CA PRO A 25 25.64 1.15 -14.88
C PRO A 25 24.12 1.38 -14.77
N THR A 26 23.42 0.66 -13.87
CA THR A 26 21.98 0.80 -13.65
C THR A 26 21.61 1.80 -12.56
N ALA A 27 22.59 2.27 -11.78
CA ALA A 27 22.36 3.31 -10.79
C ALA A 27 22.15 4.69 -11.46
N PRO A 28 21.48 5.63 -10.78
CA PRO A 28 21.24 6.96 -11.31
C PRO A 28 22.54 7.75 -11.50
N GLU A 29 22.53 8.71 -12.40
CA GLU A 29 23.68 9.61 -12.64
C GLU A 29 24.12 10.35 -11.36
N THR A 30 23.15 10.80 -10.60
CA THR A 30 23.36 11.54 -9.35
C THR A 30 22.66 10.80 -8.21
N ALA A 31 23.34 10.66 -7.08
CA ALA A 31 22.76 10.13 -5.87
C ALA A 31 21.47 10.89 -5.50
N ASN A 32 20.49 10.17 -5.00
CA ASN A 32 19.21 10.75 -4.61
C ASN A 32 18.70 10.14 -3.31
N ASN A 33 17.59 10.68 -2.81
CA ASN A 33 16.95 10.23 -1.58
C ASN A 33 15.72 9.34 -1.82
N ASN A 34 15.59 8.80 -3.02
CA ASN A 34 14.47 7.95 -3.37
C ASN A 34 14.48 6.67 -2.52
N LYS A 35 13.33 6.35 -2.00
CA LYS A 35 13.09 5.18 -1.18
C LYS A 35 11.64 4.72 -1.34
N MET A 36 11.38 3.49 -0.97
CA MET A 36 10.01 2.99 -0.92
C MET A 36 9.36 3.39 0.41
N GLY A 37 8.06 3.59 0.37
CA GLY A 37 7.28 3.97 1.55
C GLY A 37 6.92 2.81 2.46
N ASN A 38 5.96 3.04 3.32
CA ASN A 38 5.34 2.02 4.15
C ASN A 38 4.02 1.58 3.53
N THR A 39 3.69 0.31 3.67
CA THR A 39 2.45 -0.26 3.15
C THR A 39 1.49 -0.61 4.26
N ILE A 40 0.19 -0.56 3.95
CA ILE A 40 -0.86 -1.09 4.79
C ILE A 40 -1.76 -1.98 3.95
N MET A 41 -2.24 -3.06 4.56
CA MET A 41 -3.16 -4.00 3.93
C MET A 41 -4.53 -3.85 4.56
N PHE A 42 -5.57 -4.17 3.79
CA PHE A 42 -6.93 -4.26 4.28
C PHE A 42 -7.72 -5.32 3.52
N THR A 43 -8.83 -5.74 4.09
CA THR A 43 -9.68 -6.79 3.54
C THR A 43 -11.13 -6.36 3.55
N ALA A 44 -11.82 -6.63 2.44
CA ALA A 44 -13.26 -6.48 2.33
C ALA A 44 -13.91 -7.83 2.02
N ILE A 45 -15.15 -8.00 2.43
CA ILE A 45 -15.94 -9.23 2.22
C ILE A 45 -17.25 -8.87 1.54
N ASP A 46 -17.66 -9.63 0.54
CA ASP A 46 -19.01 -9.55 -0.03
C ASP A 46 -20.00 -10.18 0.95
N ARG A 47 -20.97 -9.38 1.38
CA ARG A 47 -22.06 -9.84 2.26
C ARG A 47 -23.25 -10.40 1.51
N GLY A 48 -23.27 -10.30 0.19
CA GLY A 48 -24.41 -10.72 -0.65
C GLY A 48 -25.61 -9.77 -0.58
N GLU A 49 -25.52 -8.71 0.20
CA GLU A 49 -26.54 -7.67 0.37
C GLU A 49 -25.88 -6.31 0.56
N PRO A 50 -26.57 -5.20 0.25
CA PRO A 50 -25.97 -3.87 0.40
C PRO A 50 -25.57 -3.54 1.84
N VAL A 51 -24.32 -3.09 1.99
CA VAL A 51 -23.74 -2.66 3.28
C VAL A 51 -23.44 -1.18 3.22
N THR A 52 -23.91 -0.45 4.21
CA THR A 52 -23.61 0.99 4.31
C THR A 52 -22.23 1.20 4.91
N PHE A 53 -21.45 2.08 4.29
CA PHE A 53 -20.20 2.58 4.87
C PHE A 53 -20.33 4.07 5.17
N ILE A 54 -19.98 4.46 6.38
CA ILE A 54 -19.95 5.88 6.80
C ILE A 54 -18.49 6.25 6.99
N LYS A 55 -18.01 7.16 6.15
CA LYS A 55 -16.62 7.64 6.22
C LYS A 55 -16.35 8.33 7.56
N PRO A 56 -15.28 7.93 8.26
CA PRO A 56 -14.80 8.69 9.41
C PRO A 56 -14.42 10.13 9.03
N VAL A 57 -14.70 11.08 9.90
CA VAL A 57 -14.43 12.51 9.63
C VAL A 57 -12.95 12.84 9.43
N TRP A 58 -12.08 12.01 9.96
CA TRP A 58 -10.64 12.16 9.84
C TRP A 58 -10.05 11.52 8.57
N ALA A 59 -10.83 10.73 7.82
CA ALA A 59 -10.38 10.08 6.60
C ALA A 59 -10.27 11.10 5.45
N ASN A 60 -9.30 10.86 4.57
CA ASN A 60 -9.12 11.67 3.36
C ASN A 60 -10.33 11.55 2.44
N THR A 61 -10.42 12.43 1.47
CA THR A 61 -11.45 12.38 0.42
C THR A 61 -10.75 12.34 -0.92
N TYR A 62 -11.15 11.42 -1.76
CA TYR A 62 -10.59 11.23 -3.09
C TYR A 62 -11.68 11.29 -4.14
N SER A 63 -11.39 11.96 -5.24
CA SER A 63 -12.19 11.95 -6.46
C SER A 63 -11.68 10.87 -7.42
N GLU A 64 -12.45 10.60 -8.46
CA GLU A 64 -12.04 9.71 -9.56
C GLU A 64 -10.74 10.20 -10.23
N GLU A 65 -10.58 11.52 -10.37
CA GLU A 65 -9.37 12.11 -10.95
C GLU A 65 -8.13 11.90 -10.07
N ASP A 66 -8.27 11.93 -8.76
CA ASP A 66 -7.18 11.65 -7.82
C ASP A 66 -6.72 10.19 -7.92
N LEU A 67 -7.63 9.29 -8.23
CA LEU A 67 -7.38 7.85 -8.28
C LEU A 67 -7.23 7.28 -9.70
N LYS A 68 -7.24 8.11 -10.73
CA LYS A 68 -7.23 7.67 -12.14
C LYS A 68 -6.08 6.73 -12.55
N TYR A 69 -4.96 6.79 -11.83
CA TYR A 69 -3.82 5.88 -12.03
C TYR A 69 -3.70 4.80 -10.96
N ARG A 70 -4.75 4.66 -10.13
CA ARG A 70 -4.80 3.67 -9.05
C ARG A 70 -5.91 2.67 -9.33
N PRO A 71 -5.61 1.37 -9.44
CA PRO A 71 -6.65 0.37 -9.67
C PRO A 71 -7.60 0.33 -8.46
N HIS A 72 -8.83 0.77 -8.65
CA HIS A 72 -9.84 0.85 -7.61
C HIS A 72 -11.27 0.63 -8.12
N VAL A 73 -11.44 0.54 -9.43
CA VAL A 73 -12.75 0.54 -10.10
C VAL A 73 -13.33 -0.82 -10.32
N ASP A 74 -12.57 -1.87 -10.17
CA ASP A 74 -13.03 -3.16 -10.67
C ASP A 74 -12.86 -4.23 -9.59
N ARG A 75 -13.98 -4.66 -9.04
CA ARG A 75 -14.02 -5.84 -8.16
C ARG A 75 -13.56 -7.13 -8.83
N VAL A 76 -13.27 -7.08 -10.12
CA VAL A 76 -12.84 -8.22 -10.92
C VAL A 76 -11.33 -8.21 -11.17
N CYS A 77 -10.62 -7.20 -10.77
CA CYS A 77 -9.20 -7.05 -11.07
C CYS A 77 -8.29 -7.60 -10.01
N ALA A 78 -8.04 -8.86 -10.05
CA ALA A 78 -6.72 -9.29 -9.68
C ALA A 78 -5.85 -9.20 -10.91
N GLN A 79 -5.17 -8.14 -11.07
CA GLN A 79 -4.15 -8.14 -12.08
C GLN A 79 -2.84 -8.60 -11.49
N ALA A 80 -2.07 -9.28 -12.33
CA ALA A 80 -0.77 -9.82 -11.98
C ALA A 80 0.25 -8.77 -11.50
N ASP A 81 -0.08 -7.52 -11.61
CA ASP A 81 0.77 -6.37 -11.33
C ASP A 81 0.53 -5.74 -9.96
N GLY A 82 -0.22 -6.42 -9.13
CA GLY A 82 -0.18 -6.14 -7.71
C GLY A 82 -0.99 -4.96 -7.21
N GLY A 83 -2.16 -4.77 -7.66
CA GLY A 83 -3.10 -3.82 -7.05
C GLY A 83 -4.44 -3.90 -7.70
N GLY A 84 -5.46 -4.01 -6.91
CA GLY A 84 -6.81 -4.07 -7.40
C GLY A 84 -7.66 -5.09 -6.67
N LEU A 85 -8.93 -5.07 -6.95
CA LEU A 85 -9.87 -6.07 -6.46
C LEU A 85 -9.66 -7.38 -7.21
N VAL A 86 -9.59 -8.49 -6.49
CA VAL A 86 -9.55 -9.83 -7.07
C VAL A 86 -10.96 -10.34 -7.15
N SER A 87 -11.35 -11.00 -8.24
CA SER A 87 -12.63 -11.68 -8.26
C SER A 87 -12.62 -12.81 -7.23
N VAL A 88 -13.77 -13.05 -6.62
CA VAL A 88 -13.99 -14.17 -5.70
C VAL A 88 -13.50 -15.50 -6.27
N ASP A 89 -13.78 -15.75 -7.54
CA ASP A 89 -13.39 -17.00 -8.19
C ASP A 89 -11.88 -17.12 -8.37
N ALA A 90 -11.21 -16.02 -8.69
CA ALA A 90 -9.75 -16.00 -8.78
C ALA A 90 -9.09 -16.19 -7.40
N ALA A 91 -9.62 -15.55 -6.36
CA ALA A 91 -9.13 -15.72 -5.01
C ALA A 91 -9.35 -17.15 -4.50
N LYS A 92 -10.51 -17.74 -4.71
CA LYS A 92 -10.81 -19.13 -4.34
C LYS A 92 -9.91 -20.15 -5.04
N ASN A 93 -9.58 -19.90 -6.29
CA ASN A 93 -8.72 -20.80 -7.05
C ASN A 93 -7.25 -20.71 -6.66
N GLN A 94 -6.81 -19.56 -6.19
CA GLN A 94 -5.41 -19.34 -5.81
C GLN A 94 -5.14 -19.62 -4.32
N LEU A 95 -6.15 -19.36 -3.47
CA LEU A 95 -6.03 -19.46 -2.02
C LEU A 95 -7.29 -20.11 -1.43
N PRO A 96 -7.43 -21.44 -1.53
CA PRO A 96 -8.62 -22.15 -1.08
C PRO A 96 -8.97 -21.91 0.40
N GLU A 97 -7.99 -21.67 1.24
CA GLU A 97 -8.16 -21.37 2.66
C GLU A 97 -8.83 -20.02 2.92
N PHE A 98 -8.81 -19.13 1.95
CA PHE A 98 -9.48 -17.82 2.02
C PHE A 98 -10.81 -17.78 1.28
N SER A 99 -11.48 -18.89 1.17
CA SER A 99 -12.72 -19.04 0.40
C SER A 99 -13.87 -18.10 0.80
N ASN A 100 -13.76 -17.45 1.96
CA ASN A 100 -14.74 -16.47 2.44
C ASN A 100 -14.26 -15.02 2.28
N VAL A 101 -13.10 -14.82 1.69
CA VAL A 101 -12.54 -13.50 1.46
C VAL A 101 -12.75 -13.17 -0.01
N ASP A 102 -13.74 -12.36 -0.27
CA ASP A 102 -13.92 -11.74 -1.57
C ASP A 102 -12.95 -10.57 -1.61
N ALA A 103 -11.85 -10.81 -2.19
CA ALA A 103 -10.68 -9.99 -2.24
C ALA A 103 -10.93 -8.50 -2.34
N GLY A 104 -10.16 -7.77 -1.62
CA GLY A 104 -10.14 -6.35 -1.68
C GLY A 104 -8.81 -5.83 -2.23
N TYR A 105 -8.54 -4.59 -1.95
CA TYR A 105 -7.26 -3.96 -2.19
C TYR A 105 -6.20 -4.61 -1.33
N TRP A 106 -5.09 -4.97 -1.95
CA TRP A 106 -3.99 -5.61 -1.27
C TRP A 106 -3.29 -4.68 -0.33
N TRP A 107 -2.97 -3.47 -0.82
CA TRP A 107 -2.22 -2.51 -0.04
C TRP A 107 -2.33 -1.10 -0.58
N ILE A 108 -2.05 -0.17 0.31
CA ILE A 108 -1.71 1.21 -0.01
C ILE A 108 -0.29 1.46 0.47
N GLU A 109 0.49 2.18 -0.30
CA GLU A 109 1.86 2.55 0.02
C GLU A 109 2.01 4.07 0.03
N LEU A 110 2.56 4.61 1.10
CA LEU A 110 2.85 6.02 1.28
C LEU A 110 4.21 6.21 1.95
N GLY A 111 4.77 7.40 1.80
CA GLY A 111 5.93 7.83 2.55
C GLY A 111 7.24 7.81 1.78
N GLY A 112 7.25 7.41 0.52
CA GLY A 112 8.47 7.44 -0.30
C GLY A 112 9.08 8.83 -0.47
N ASP A 113 8.29 9.87 -0.36
CA ASP A 113 8.64 11.30 -0.39
C ASP A 113 8.96 11.89 1.00
N TRP A 114 8.75 11.16 2.07
CA TRP A 114 9.08 11.59 3.43
C TRP A 114 10.60 11.52 3.66
N ASP A 115 11.13 12.39 4.52
CA ASP A 115 12.57 12.48 4.74
C ASP A 115 13.16 11.19 5.35
N ASP A 116 12.52 10.66 6.39
CA ASP A 116 12.94 9.44 7.08
C ASP A 116 11.73 8.56 7.42
N ILE A 117 11.44 7.58 6.58
CA ILE A 117 10.28 6.69 6.74
C ILE A 117 10.36 5.80 7.98
N ILE A 118 11.52 5.72 8.61
CA ILE A 118 11.70 4.92 9.83
C ILE A 118 11.33 5.76 11.05
N LYS A 119 11.90 6.96 11.18
CA LYS A 119 11.58 7.86 12.27
C LYS A 119 10.15 8.39 12.20
N GLN A 120 9.64 8.58 10.98
CA GLN A 120 8.30 9.11 10.72
C GLN A 120 7.27 7.99 10.50
N SER A 121 7.60 6.74 10.83
CA SER A 121 6.74 5.59 10.55
C SER A 121 5.37 5.68 11.21
N GLU A 122 5.25 6.31 12.38
CA GLU A 122 3.96 6.53 13.04
C GLU A 122 3.11 7.55 12.29
N ASP A 123 3.68 8.65 11.84
CA ASP A 123 2.96 9.66 11.07
C ASP A 123 2.50 9.09 9.74
N ILE A 124 3.38 8.32 9.08
CA ILE A 124 3.04 7.59 7.84
C ILE A 124 1.91 6.59 8.09
N ARG A 125 1.93 5.87 9.22
CA ARG A 125 0.86 4.92 9.59
C ARG A 125 -0.49 5.62 9.73
N TRP A 126 -0.53 6.77 10.35
CA TRP A 126 -1.75 7.55 10.46
C TRP A 126 -2.25 8.06 9.11
N GLU A 127 -1.34 8.49 8.24
CA GLU A 127 -1.71 8.89 6.88
C GLU A 127 -2.18 7.70 6.04
N LEU A 128 -1.60 6.52 6.24
CA LEU A 128 -2.09 5.27 5.63
C LEU A 128 -3.53 4.96 6.05
N TYR A 129 -3.89 5.11 7.33
CA TYR A 129 -5.28 4.97 7.76
C TYR A 129 -6.21 5.96 7.10
N ARG A 130 -5.84 7.25 7.09
CA ARG A 130 -6.63 8.28 6.41
C ARG A 130 -6.86 7.94 4.95
N THR A 131 -5.84 7.42 4.30
CA THR A 131 -5.88 7.03 2.89
C THR A 131 -6.75 5.79 2.68
N VAL A 132 -6.57 4.72 3.47
CA VAL A 132 -7.40 3.51 3.34
C VAL A 132 -8.88 3.84 3.47
N TYR A 133 -9.27 4.54 4.52
CA TYR A 133 -10.68 4.86 4.76
C TYR A 133 -11.24 5.85 3.74
N GLY A 134 -10.39 6.73 3.20
CA GLY A 134 -10.78 7.65 2.13
C GLY A 134 -10.94 6.96 0.78
N VAL A 135 -10.03 6.06 0.42
CA VAL A 135 -10.14 5.24 -0.80
C VAL A 135 -11.34 4.30 -0.69
N TRP A 136 -11.54 3.70 0.47
CA TRP A 136 -12.71 2.84 0.68
C TRP A 136 -14.03 3.60 0.58
N ASP A 137 -14.09 4.83 1.10
CA ASP A 137 -15.25 5.71 0.92
C ASP A 137 -15.52 5.99 -0.56
N HIS A 138 -14.48 6.29 -1.32
CA HIS A 138 -14.61 6.50 -2.76
C HIS A 138 -15.17 5.25 -3.45
N ILE A 139 -14.65 4.08 -3.15
CA ILE A 139 -15.10 2.81 -3.71
C ILE A 139 -16.57 2.53 -3.36
N LYS A 140 -16.98 2.80 -2.13
CA LYS A 140 -18.33 2.52 -1.64
C LYS A 140 -19.36 3.57 -2.04
N ASN A 141 -18.98 4.84 -2.02
CA ASN A 141 -19.89 5.96 -2.07
C ASN A 141 -19.60 6.95 -3.22
N GLY A 142 -18.41 6.88 -3.82
CA GLY A 142 -17.95 7.87 -4.79
C GLY A 142 -18.38 7.64 -6.24
N GLY A 143 -18.95 6.48 -6.55
CA GLY A 143 -19.34 6.16 -7.91
C GLY A 143 -19.89 4.74 -8.05
N ASP A 144 -19.99 4.29 -9.28
CA ASP A 144 -20.46 2.92 -9.62
C ASP A 144 -19.25 1.97 -9.73
N HIS A 145 -18.74 1.56 -8.59
CA HIS A 145 -17.60 0.63 -8.51
C HIS A 145 -18.04 -0.82 -8.22
N GLY A 146 -19.33 -1.10 -8.19
CA GLY A 146 -19.89 -2.43 -7.94
C GLY A 146 -19.55 -2.97 -6.54
N ALA A 147 -19.34 -2.11 -5.56
CA ALA A 147 -18.93 -2.48 -4.21
C ALA A 147 -20.04 -2.36 -3.17
N GLU A 148 -21.31 -2.29 -3.59
CA GLU A 148 -22.47 -2.05 -2.71
C GLU A 148 -22.57 -3.09 -1.61
N ASN A 149 -22.27 -4.35 -1.93
CA ASN A 149 -22.37 -5.46 -1.00
C ASN A 149 -21.10 -5.68 -0.16
N TYR A 150 -20.02 -4.96 -0.46
CA TYR A 150 -18.75 -5.19 0.23
C TYR A 150 -18.66 -4.42 1.55
N GLU A 151 -18.16 -5.10 2.57
CA GLU A 151 -17.85 -4.53 3.88
C GLU A 151 -16.33 -4.54 4.10
N LEU A 152 -15.77 -3.41 4.53
CA LEU A 152 -14.40 -3.34 5.03
C LEU A 152 -14.35 -3.99 6.41
N VAL A 153 -13.74 -5.17 6.51
CA VAL A 153 -13.74 -5.97 7.74
C VAL A 153 -12.44 -5.93 8.50
N TRP A 154 -11.37 -5.58 7.84
CA TRP A 154 -10.06 -5.51 8.48
C TRP A 154 -9.14 -4.49 7.80
N VAL A 155 -8.40 -3.78 8.62
CA VAL A 155 -7.30 -2.90 8.20
C VAL A 155 -6.09 -3.23 9.07
N GLY A 156 -4.94 -3.40 8.46
CA GLY A 156 -3.69 -3.66 9.14
C GLY A 156 -3.35 -2.57 10.17
N ASN A 157 -2.75 -2.94 11.28
CA ASN A 157 -2.40 -2.01 12.36
C ASN A 157 -0.93 -1.60 12.36
N LEU A 158 -0.12 -2.22 11.54
CA LEU A 158 1.30 -1.89 11.38
C LEU A 158 1.59 -1.53 9.93
N GLY A 159 2.24 -0.42 9.73
CA GLY A 159 2.82 -0.08 8.42
C GLY A 159 3.97 -1.04 8.10
N GLY A 160 3.86 -1.75 6.97
CA GLY A 160 4.93 -2.58 6.46
C GLY A 160 6.01 -1.72 5.83
N MET A 161 7.12 -1.49 6.53
CA MET A 161 8.26 -0.77 5.95
C MET A 161 8.86 -1.55 4.79
N ARG A 162 9.11 -0.86 3.70
CA ARG A 162 9.78 -1.41 2.53
C ARG A 162 11.26 -1.01 2.48
N GLU A 163 11.89 -1.14 1.32
CA GLU A 163 13.31 -0.85 1.14
C GLU A 163 13.60 0.62 1.38
N SER A 164 14.26 0.91 2.47
CA SER A 164 14.55 2.26 2.90
C SER A 164 16.02 2.50 3.20
N ARG A 165 16.73 1.48 3.67
CA ARG A 165 18.15 1.55 4.00
C ARG A 165 18.93 0.47 3.27
N ARG A 166 20.09 0.85 2.80
CA ARG A 166 21.13 -0.06 2.31
C ARG A 166 22.18 -0.23 3.40
N LEU A 167 22.53 -1.47 3.70
CA LEU A 167 23.69 -1.75 4.51
C LEU A 167 24.93 -1.67 3.62
N MET A 168 25.95 -0.95 4.09
CA MET A 168 27.19 -0.83 3.36
C MET A 168 28.06 -2.06 3.66
N GLY A 169 28.65 -2.64 2.62
CA GLY A 169 29.70 -3.65 2.75
C GLY A 169 31.07 -2.99 2.93
N ASP A 170 32.04 -3.80 3.31
CA ASP A 170 33.45 -3.41 3.34
C ASP A 170 34.05 -3.33 1.93
#